data_3fa9384444a1bd3476d2e6d43408b9be
#
_entry.id   3fa9384444a1bd3476d2e6d43408b9be
#
_cell.length_a   1.000
_cell.length_b   1.000
_cell.length_c   1.000
_cell.angle_alpha   90.00
_cell.angle_beta   90.00
_cell.angle_gamma   90.00
#
_symmetry.space_group_name_H-M   'P 1'
#
loop_
_entity.id
_entity.type
_entity.pdbx_description
1 polymer ?
#
loop_
_entity_poly.entity_id
_entity_poly.type
_entity_poly.pdbx_seq_one_letter_code
_entity_poly.pdbx_strand_id
1 'polypeptide(L)'
;MKVHAIVTDLDAARQAVAAGATVVQLRVKASTAEVVARGRGFRELLATFVVNDDVDAAIALGADGVHLGQHDGGAEAARAAGLLVGRSASTLEQALAADADYLGVGPLWDTPSKHDADAAIGLEGLREICAAARVPVVAIGGIDALNAGDCIRVGAAGVAVIRAATDPGLRRAVDAAFRAR
;
A
#
# COMPACT_ATOMS: atom_id res chain seq x y z
N MET A 1 -3.03 8.60 4.20
CA MET A 1 -2.90 7.48 3.22
C MET A 1 -4.28 6.90 2.88
N LYS A 2 -5.16 7.64 2.16
CA LYS A 2 -6.53 7.16 1.95
C LYS A 2 -6.66 6.11 0.84
N VAL A 3 -6.05 6.38 -0.30
CA VAL A 3 -6.01 5.46 -1.45
C VAL A 3 -4.58 5.28 -1.90
N HIS A 4 -4.10 4.05 -1.82
CA HIS A 4 -2.75 3.64 -2.15
C HIS A 4 -2.80 2.82 -3.45
N ALA A 5 -2.40 3.42 -4.55
CA ALA A 5 -2.39 2.78 -5.86
C ALA A 5 -1.06 2.07 -6.09
N ILE A 6 -1.11 0.76 -6.37
CA ILE A 6 0.06 -0.06 -6.72
C ILE A 6 0.08 -0.19 -8.23
N VAL A 7 1.16 0.29 -8.85
CA VAL A 7 1.29 0.45 -10.29
C VAL A 7 2.66 -0.01 -10.78
N THR A 8 2.81 -0.21 -12.10
CA THR A 8 4.04 -0.72 -12.72
C THR A 8 4.80 0.32 -13.53
N ASP A 9 4.19 1.49 -13.78
CA ASP A 9 4.74 2.54 -14.64
C ASP A 9 4.14 3.92 -14.31
N LEU A 10 4.74 4.95 -14.88
CA LEU A 10 4.39 6.35 -14.64
C LEU A 10 3.01 6.73 -15.19
N ASP A 11 2.60 6.16 -16.32
CA ASP A 11 1.31 6.51 -16.91
C ASP A 11 0.15 5.96 -16.07
N ALA A 12 0.26 4.73 -15.58
CA ALA A 12 -0.67 4.18 -14.61
C ALA A 12 -0.68 5.00 -13.29
N ALA A 13 0.48 5.48 -12.82
CA ALA A 13 0.57 6.35 -11.65
C ALA A 13 -0.16 7.68 -11.85
N ARG A 14 0.02 8.33 -13.02
CA ARG A 14 -0.69 9.58 -13.37
C ARG A 14 -2.21 9.40 -13.39
N GLN A 15 -2.67 8.30 -13.99
CA GLN A 15 -4.11 7.98 -14.03
C GLN A 15 -4.65 7.72 -12.62
N ALA A 16 -3.92 7.00 -11.78
CA ALA A 16 -4.31 6.73 -10.40
C ALA A 16 -4.39 8.03 -9.58
N VAL A 17 -3.43 8.94 -9.72
CA VAL A 17 -3.46 10.25 -9.04
C VAL A 17 -4.65 11.08 -9.53
N ALA A 18 -4.93 11.10 -10.83
CA ALA A 18 -6.11 11.76 -11.39
C ALA A 18 -7.43 11.16 -10.87
N ALA A 19 -7.46 9.85 -10.59
CA ALA A 19 -8.60 9.17 -9.96
C ALA A 19 -8.69 9.39 -8.43
N GLY A 20 -7.69 10.06 -7.82
CA GLY A 20 -7.71 10.45 -6.41
C GLY A 20 -6.81 9.60 -5.50
N ALA A 21 -5.84 8.86 -6.05
CA ALA A 21 -4.83 8.20 -5.23
C ALA A 21 -4.00 9.24 -4.45
N THR A 22 -3.73 8.94 -3.19
CA THR A 22 -2.92 9.80 -2.29
C THR A 22 -1.53 9.22 -2.07
N VAL A 23 -1.34 7.96 -2.40
CA VAL A 23 -0.05 7.25 -2.42
C VAL A 23 0.05 6.50 -3.73
N VAL A 24 1.20 6.52 -4.37
CA VAL A 24 1.53 5.67 -5.51
C VAL A 24 2.71 4.78 -5.14
N GLN A 25 2.54 3.47 -5.33
CA GLN A 25 3.61 2.49 -5.10
C GLN A 25 4.04 1.89 -6.43
N LEU A 26 5.31 2.11 -6.78
CA LEU A 26 5.93 1.44 -7.92
C LEU A 26 6.27 0.00 -7.53
N ARG A 27 5.61 -0.97 -8.17
CA ARG A 27 5.85 -2.40 -7.94
C ARG A 27 6.25 -3.09 -9.22
N VAL A 28 7.55 -3.28 -9.38
CA VAL A 28 8.18 -3.97 -10.52
C VAL A 28 9.08 -5.07 -9.96
N LYS A 29 8.89 -6.31 -10.39
CA LYS A 29 9.78 -7.42 -10.05
C LYS A 29 10.89 -7.50 -11.10
N ALA A 30 11.96 -6.71 -10.90
CA ALA A 30 13.07 -6.58 -11.84
C ALA A 30 14.35 -6.17 -11.08
N SER A 31 15.45 -5.93 -11.79
CA SER A 31 16.67 -5.39 -11.20
C SER A 31 16.47 -3.96 -10.68
N THR A 32 17.25 -3.54 -9.69
CA THR A 32 17.26 -2.16 -9.16
C THR A 32 17.41 -1.12 -10.28
N ALA A 33 18.28 -1.37 -11.26
CA ALA A 33 18.46 -0.48 -12.40
C ALA A 33 17.17 -0.30 -13.22
N GLU A 34 16.41 -1.36 -13.41
CA GLU A 34 15.12 -1.31 -14.13
C GLU A 34 14.04 -0.64 -13.28
N VAL A 35 13.97 -0.91 -11.97
CA VAL A 35 13.06 -0.21 -11.05
C VAL A 35 13.33 1.29 -11.09
N VAL A 36 14.62 1.70 -11.01
CA VAL A 36 15.02 3.12 -11.12
C VAL A 36 14.62 3.71 -12.46
N ALA A 37 14.83 2.99 -13.56
CA ALA A 37 14.45 3.49 -14.90
C ALA A 37 12.94 3.75 -15.01
N ARG A 38 12.10 2.83 -14.49
CA ARG A 38 10.63 2.94 -14.49
C ARG A 38 10.09 3.96 -13.48
N GLY A 39 10.82 4.19 -12.38
CA GLY A 39 10.43 5.13 -11.33
C GLY A 39 10.69 6.60 -11.66
N ARG A 40 11.41 6.89 -12.75
CA ARG A 40 11.66 8.27 -13.16
C ARG A 40 10.36 9.04 -13.40
N GLY A 41 10.26 10.25 -12.86
CA GLY A 41 9.08 11.11 -12.96
C GLY A 41 8.00 10.86 -11.90
N PHE A 42 8.06 9.77 -11.09
CA PHE A 42 7.09 9.56 -10.01
C PHE A 42 7.16 10.64 -8.94
N ARG A 43 8.35 11.20 -8.69
CA ARG A 43 8.56 12.27 -7.72
C ARG A 43 7.84 13.58 -8.07
N GLU A 44 7.47 13.75 -9.33
CA GLU A 44 6.73 14.93 -9.82
C GLU A 44 5.21 14.82 -9.57
N LEU A 45 4.73 13.65 -9.15
CA LEU A 45 3.31 13.42 -8.88
C LEU A 45 2.91 14.06 -7.54
N LEU A 46 1.69 14.59 -7.47
CA LEU A 46 1.10 15.13 -6.24
C LEU A 46 0.55 13.99 -5.33
N ALA A 47 1.41 13.03 -5.01
CA ALA A 47 1.11 11.89 -4.18
C ALA A 47 2.38 11.42 -3.45
N THR A 48 2.24 10.78 -2.30
CA THR A 48 3.36 10.10 -1.63
C THR A 48 3.89 8.99 -2.53
N PHE A 49 5.18 9.00 -2.83
CA PHE A 49 5.82 8.01 -3.68
C PHE A 49 6.51 6.92 -2.85
N VAL A 50 6.12 5.68 -3.05
CA VAL A 50 6.67 4.49 -2.38
C VAL A 50 7.22 3.51 -3.42
N VAL A 51 8.37 2.90 -3.15
CA VAL A 51 8.92 1.79 -3.94
C VAL A 51 8.67 0.48 -3.22
N ASN A 52 8.35 -0.58 -3.97
CA ASN A 52 8.13 -1.91 -3.41
C ASN A 52 9.44 -2.69 -3.33
N ASP A 53 9.76 -3.27 -2.17
CA ASP A 53 10.88 -4.19 -1.84
C ASP A 53 12.29 -3.59 -1.98
N ASP A 54 12.55 -2.72 -2.93
CA ASP A 54 13.89 -2.27 -3.33
C ASP A 54 14.27 -0.95 -2.64
N VAL A 55 15.01 -1.04 -1.54
CA VAL A 55 15.48 0.12 -0.76
C VAL A 55 16.47 0.97 -1.55
N ASP A 56 17.38 0.36 -2.31
CA ASP A 56 18.38 1.09 -3.10
C ASP A 56 17.71 1.90 -4.22
N ALA A 57 16.71 1.31 -4.89
CA ALA A 57 15.91 2.02 -5.87
C ALA A 57 15.11 3.17 -5.23
N ALA A 58 14.52 2.96 -4.04
CA ALA A 58 13.80 4.01 -3.31
C ALA A 58 14.70 5.21 -3.00
N ILE A 59 15.92 4.95 -2.53
CA ILE A 59 16.94 5.99 -2.27
C ILE A 59 17.33 6.70 -3.57
N ALA A 60 17.67 5.95 -4.63
CA ALA A 60 18.09 6.50 -5.90
C ALA A 60 17.02 7.36 -6.58
N LEU A 61 15.75 7.04 -6.38
CA LEU A 61 14.60 7.78 -6.91
C LEU A 61 14.15 8.94 -6.02
N GLY A 62 14.72 9.10 -4.83
CA GLY A 62 14.27 10.07 -3.83
C GLY A 62 12.82 9.83 -3.42
N ALA A 63 12.40 8.56 -3.32
CA ALA A 63 11.07 8.21 -2.88
C ALA A 63 10.78 8.68 -1.45
N ASP A 64 9.52 8.80 -1.08
CA ASP A 64 9.12 9.13 0.29
C ASP A 64 9.18 7.91 1.21
N GLY A 65 9.15 6.69 0.64
CA GLY A 65 9.18 5.46 1.42
C GLY A 65 9.41 4.21 0.60
N VAL A 66 9.52 3.10 1.33
CA VAL A 66 9.60 1.74 0.78
C VAL A 66 8.54 0.87 1.45
N HIS A 67 7.95 -0.05 0.70
CA HIS A 67 7.07 -1.08 1.25
C HIS A 67 7.74 -2.44 1.15
N LEU A 68 7.94 -3.11 2.28
CA LEU A 68 8.63 -4.37 2.42
C LEU A 68 7.66 -5.50 2.75
N GLY A 69 7.86 -6.67 2.18
CA GLY A 69 7.16 -7.89 2.58
C GLY A 69 7.64 -8.38 3.95
N GLN A 70 7.00 -9.41 4.48
CA GLN A 70 7.26 -9.93 5.84
C GLN A 70 8.71 -10.37 6.05
N HIS A 71 9.34 -10.94 5.02
CA HIS A 71 10.69 -11.51 5.06
C HIS A 71 11.75 -10.63 4.38
N ASP A 72 11.34 -9.47 3.84
CA ASP A 72 12.27 -8.59 3.16
C ASP A 72 13.13 -7.83 4.18
N GLY A 73 14.42 -7.78 3.90
CA GLY A 73 15.39 -7.00 4.66
C GLY A 73 15.37 -5.52 4.31
N GLY A 74 16.34 -4.77 4.86
CA GLY A 74 16.61 -3.38 4.45
C GLY A 74 15.85 -2.30 5.23
N ALA A 75 15.00 -2.64 6.21
CA ALA A 75 14.25 -1.65 7.00
C ALA A 75 15.18 -0.65 7.73
N GLU A 76 16.29 -1.13 8.28
CA GLU A 76 17.28 -0.27 8.96
C GLU A 76 17.93 0.72 7.97
N ALA A 77 18.35 0.24 6.78
CA ALA A 77 18.91 1.10 5.74
C ALA A 77 17.89 2.13 5.22
N ALA A 78 16.63 1.72 5.05
CA ALA A 78 15.54 2.62 4.68
C ALA A 78 15.33 3.74 5.71
N ARG A 79 15.31 3.40 7.01
CA ARG A 79 15.20 4.38 8.10
C ARG A 79 16.41 5.31 8.17
N ALA A 80 17.63 4.77 8.00
CA ALA A 80 18.85 5.59 7.97
C ALA A 80 18.84 6.58 6.81
N ALA A 81 18.19 6.25 5.69
CA ALA A 81 17.97 7.13 4.56
C ALA A 81 16.77 8.09 4.73
N GLY A 82 16.04 8.04 5.83
CA GLY A 82 14.87 8.88 6.11
C GLY A 82 13.60 8.46 5.38
N LEU A 83 13.54 7.23 4.85
CA LEU A 83 12.37 6.71 4.17
C LEU A 83 11.30 6.23 5.16
N LEU A 84 10.03 6.43 4.83
CA LEU A 84 8.92 5.74 5.46
C LEU A 84 9.00 4.24 5.17
N VAL A 85 8.82 3.40 6.18
CA VAL A 85 8.84 1.95 6.03
C VAL A 85 7.41 1.40 6.19
N GLY A 86 6.86 0.83 5.10
CA GLY A 86 5.65 0.02 5.16
C GLY A 86 5.99 -1.46 5.30
N ARG A 87 5.15 -2.23 6.00
CA ARG A 87 5.28 -3.69 6.12
C ARG A 87 3.98 -4.39 5.79
N SER A 88 4.09 -5.54 5.09
CA SER A 88 2.96 -6.45 4.89
C SER A 88 2.68 -7.25 6.15
N ALA A 89 1.41 -7.47 6.47
CA ALA A 89 0.97 -8.40 7.50
C ALA A 89 -0.33 -9.11 7.07
N SER A 90 -0.42 -10.42 7.35
CA SER A 90 -1.63 -11.23 7.11
C SER A 90 -2.18 -11.84 8.40
N THR A 91 -1.49 -11.67 9.54
CA THR A 91 -1.94 -12.12 10.86
C THR A 91 -1.75 -11.01 11.90
N LEU A 92 -2.47 -11.14 13.01
CA LEU A 92 -2.31 -10.24 14.16
C LEU A 92 -0.88 -10.30 14.72
N GLU A 93 -0.29 -11.49 14.81
CA GLU A 93 1.07 -11.67 15.29
C GLU A 93 2.09 -10.89 14.44
N GLN A 94 1.99 -11.02 13.12
CA GLN A 94 2.84 -10.27 12.18
C GLN A 94 2.65 -8.75 12.33
N ALA A 95 1.41 -8.30 12.48
CA ALA A 95 1.10 -6.88 12.64
C ALA A 95 1.68 -6.30 13.94
N LEU A 96 1.66 -7.06 15.04
CA LEU A 96 2.22 -6.64 16.33
C LEU A 96 3.75 -6.68 16.37
N ALA A 97 4.36 -7.62 15.63
CA ALA A 97 5.82 -7.76 15.54
C ALA A 97 6.46 -6.78 14.54
N ALA A 98 5.68 -6.18 13.65
CA ALA A 98 6.21 -5.34 12.59
C ALA A 98 6.75 -4.01 13.12
N ASP A 99 8.04 -3.73 12.85
CA ASP A 99 8.63 -2.40 12.98
C ASP A 99 8.39 -1.63 11.67
N ALA A 100 7.38 -0.77 11.66
CA ALA A 100 6.91 -0.07 10.47
C ALA A 100 6.24 1.27 10.81
N ASP A 101 6.16 2.17 9.83
CA ASP A 101 5.42 3.42 9.91
C ASP A 101 3.96 3.24 9.46
N TYR A 102 3.66 2.20 8.69
CA TYR A 102 2.32 1.74 8.37
C TYR A 102 2.32 0.25 8.00
N LEU A 103 1.16 -0.39 8.12
CA LEU A 103 0.96 -1.78 7.73
C LEU A 103 0.10 -1.89 6.48
N GLY A 104 0.49 -2.78 5.54
CA GLY A 104 -0.35 -3.28 4.48
C GLY A 104 -0.97 -4.61 4.92
N VAL A 105 -2.26 -4.64 5.23
CA VAL A 105 -2.92 -5.78 5.86
C VAL A 105 -3.86 -6.48 4.89
N GLY A 106 -3.64 -7.77 4.68
CA GLY A 106 -4.42 -8.63 3.78
C GLY A 106 -3.70 -9.91 3.35
N PRO A 107 -4.29 -10.66 2.38
CA PRO A 107 -5.45 -10.27 1.57
C PRO A 107 -6.77 -10.31 2.34
N LEU A 108 -7.68 -9.36 2.06
CA LEU A 108 -9.00 -9.37 2.69
C LEU A 108 -9.97 -10.32 2.00
N TRP A 109 -9.90 -10.38 0.68
CA TRP A 109 -10.66 -11.29 -0.18
C TRP A 109 -9.71 -12.00 -1.15
N ASP A 110 -10.14 -13.11 -1.68
CA ASP A 110 -9.38 -13.83 -2.70
C ASP A 110 -9.04 -12.92 -3.87
N THR A 111 -7.78 -12.96 -4.27
CA THR A 111 -7.27 -12.10 -5.34
C THR A 111 -6.23 -12.81 -6.19
N PRO A 112 -6.33 -12.75 -7.52
CA PRO A 112 -5.31 -13.31 -8.41
C PRO A 112 -4.05 -12.45 -8.52
N SER A 113 -4.02 -11.28 -7.88
CA SER A 113 -2.94 -10.29 -8.05
C SER A 113 -1.62 -10.67 -7.35
N LYS A 114 -1.64 -11.67 -6.46
CA LYS A 114 -0.45 -12.25 -5.81
C LYS A 114 -0.60 -13.75 -5.74
N HIS A 115 0.28 -14.49 -6.46
CA HIS A 115 0.21 -15.96 -6.54
C HIS A 115 0.48 -16.66 -5.20
N ASP A 116 1.29 -16.04 -4.34
CA ASP A 116 1.68 -16.56 -3.02
C ASP A 116 0.92 -15.82 -1.89
N ALA A 117 -0.34 -15.46 -2.13
CA ALA A 117 -1.15 -14.78 -1.12
C ALA A 117 -1.56 -15.79 -0.03
N ASP A 118 -1.45 -15.36 1.22
CA ASP A 118 -2.05 -16.06 2.36
C ASP A 118 -3.58 -16.18 2.21
N ALA A 119 -4.22 -17.01 3.02
CA ALA A 119 -5.68 -17.09 3.06
C ALA A 119 -6.31 -15.72 3.38
N ALA A 120 -7.47 -15.46 2.78
CA ALA A 120 -8.19 -14.21 3.01
C ALA A 120 -8.60 -14.06 4.49
N ILE A 121 -8.25 -12.94 5.11
CA ILE A 121 -8.53 -12.69 6.54
C ILE A 121 -9.91 -12.05 6.78
N GLY A 122 -10.56 -11.56 5.75
CA GLY A 122 -11.86 -10.90 5.82
C GLY A 122 -11.87 -9.60 6.65
N LEU A 123 -13.08 -9.05 6.81
CA LEU A 123 -13.27 -7.81 7.58
C LEU A 123 -13.08 -8.02 9.09
N GLU A 124 -13.32 -9.22 9.59
CA GLU A 124 -13.16 -9.52 11.03
C GLU A 124 -11.69 -9.53 11.42
N GLY A 125 -10.83 -10.23 10.65
CA GLY A 125 -9.38 -10.19 10.86
C GLY A 125 -8.80 -8.77 10.70
N LEU A 126 -9.30 -8.01 9.72
CA LEU A 126 -8.92 -6.60 9.58
C LEU A 126 -9.29 -5.78 10.82
N ARG A 127 -10.50 -5.94 11.36
CA ARG A 127 -10.97 -5.23 12.57
C ARG A 127 -10.07 -5.53 13.76
N GLU A 128 -9.75 -6.80 13.99
CA GLU A 128 -8.88 -7.24 15.08
C GLU A 128 -7.49 -6.58 14.96
N ILE A 129 -6.89 -6.63 13.78
CA ILE A 129 -5.58 -6.02 13.54
C ILE A 129 -5.64 -4.50 13.69
N CYS A 130 -6.66 -3.82 13.15
CA CYS A 130 -6.82 -2.37 13.30
C CYS A 130 -6.96 -1.93 14.76
N ALA A 131 -7.63 -2.72 15.59
CA ALA A 131 -7.81 -2.41 17.02
C ALA A 131 -6.50 -2.55 17.82
N ALA A 132 -5.61 -3.45 17.41
CA ALA A 132 -4.36 -3.76 18.10
C ALA A 132 -3.14 -3.02 17.54
N ALA A 133 -3.16 -2.62 16.28
CA ALA A 133 -2.03 -1.97 15.61
C ALA A 133 -1.72 -0.59 16.22
N ARG A 134 -0.42 -0.31 16.35
CA ARG A 134 0.09 0.98 16.87
C ARG A 134 0.36 2.00 15.76
N VAL A 135 0.26 1.58 14.51
CA VAL A 135 0.51 2.38 13.31
C VAL A 135 -0.68 2.28 12.35
N PRO A 136 -0.83 3.21 11.39
CA PRO A 136 -1.92 3.16 10.43
C PRO A 136 -1.96 1.84 9.65
N VAL A 137 -3.15 1.28 9.52
CA VAL A 137 -3.42 0.05 8.74
C VAL A 137 -4.02 0.43 7.40
N VAL A 138 -3.41 -0.05 6.32
CA VAL A 138 -3.88 0.06 4.93
C VAL A 138 -4.36 -1.32 4.49
N ALA A 139 -5.65 -1.45 4.25
CA ALA A 139 -6.26 -2.71 3.84
C ALA A 139 -5.93 -3.05 2.37
N ILE A 140 -5.63 -4.31 2.05
CA ILE A 140 -5.28 -4.76 0.70
C ILE A 140 -5.89 -6.13 0.37
N GLY A 141 -6.10 -6.40 -0.91
CA GLY A 141 -6.52 -7.70 -1.45
C GLY A 141 -8.02 -7.76 -1.76
N GLY A 142 -8.36 -7.81 -3.04
CA GLY A 142 -9.73 -7.91 -3.53
C GLY A 142 -10.60 -6.65 -3.31
N ILE A 143 -9.97 -5.48 -3.13
CA ILE A 143 -10.66 -4.22 -2.83
C ILE A 143 -10.99 -3.46 -4.12
N ASP A 144 -12.21 -2.90 -4.14
CA ASP A 144 -12.73 -2.01 -5.17
C ASP A 144 -13.67 -0.93 -4.57
N ALA A 145 -14.37 -0.16 -5.42
CA ALA A 145 -15.26 0.89 -4.95
C ALA A 145 -16.50 0.39 -4.18
N LEU A 146 -16.87 -0.89 -4.32
CA LEU A 146 -18.06 -1.45 -3.67
C LEU A 146 -17.77 -1.84 -2.20
N ASN A 147 -16.55 -2.30 -1.90
CA ASN A 147 -16.19 -2.83 -0.59
C ASN A 147 -15.17 -1.98 0.19
N ALA A 148 -14.51 -0.99 -0.45
CA ALA A 148 -13.52 -0.14 0.20
C ALA A 148 -14.06 0.58 1.45
N GLY A 149 -15.33 0.99 1.42
CA GLY A 149 -15.98 1.64 2.56
C GLY A 149 -16.08 0.75 3.80
N ASP A 150 -16.23 -0.56 3.63
CA ASP A 150 -16.28 -1.52 4.74
C ASP A 150 -14.94 -1.60 5.46
N CYS A 151 -13.82 -1.58 4.70
CA CYS A 151 -12.48 -1.55 5.28
C CYS A 151 -12.29 -0.33 6.20
N ILE A 152 -12.75 0.84 5.76
CA ILE A 152 -12.65 2.07 6.55
C ILE A 152 -13.51 1.97 7.80
N ARG A 153 -14.76 1.47 7.68
CA ARG A 153 -15.69 1.32 8.83
C ARG A 153 -15.16 0.40 9.92
N VAL A 154 -14.39 -0.62 9.59
CA VAL A 154 -13.79 -1.55 10.58
C VAL A 154 -12.45 -1.07 11.15
N GLY A 155 -11.91 0.08 10.70
CA GLY A 155 -10.76 0.69 11.34
C GLY A 155 -9.60 1.06 10.43
N ALA A 156 -9.58 0.62 9.17
CA ALA A 156 -8.48 0.93 8.27
C ALA A 156 -8.30 2.45 8.06
N ALA A 157 -7.05 2.88 7.98
CA ALA A 157 -6.63 4.25 7.66
C ALA A 157 -6.67 4.55 6.15
N GLY A 158 -6.82 3.51 5.34
CA GLY A 158 -6.89 3.59 3.89
C GLY A 158 -6.97 2.21 3.26
N VAL A 159 -7.00 2.20 1.93
CA VAL A 159 -7.01 0.97 1.12
C VAL A 159 -5.91 0.99 0.07
N ALA A 160 -5.33 -0.17 -0.23
CA ALA A 160 -4.37 -0.36 -1.30
C ALA A 160 -4.99 -1.23 -2.40
N VAL A 161 -4.80 -0.83 -3.65
CA VAL A 161 -5.39 -1.46 -4.83
C VAL A 161 -4.41 -1.56 -5.98
N ILE A 162 -4.57 -2.61 -6.79
CA ILE A 162 -3.88 -2.78 -8.07
C ILE A 162 -4.88 -2.51 -9.20
N ARG A 163 -5.88 -3.37 -9.36
CA ARG A 163 -6.84 -3.33 -10.49
C ARG A 163 -7.78 -2.14 -10.45
N ALA A 164 -8.17 -1.69 -9.28
CA ALA A 164 -9.05 -0.54 -9.10
C ALA A 164 -8.29 0.80 -8.94
N ALA A 165 -6.99 0.84 -9.24
CA ALA A 165 -6.13 2.01 -9.01
C ALA A 165 -6.61 3.27 -9.77
N THR A 166 -7.26 3.09 -10.90
CA THR A 166 -7.76 4.18 -11.77
C THR A 166 -9.27 4.41 -11.66
N ASP A 167 -9.96 3.72 -10.75
CA ASP A 167 -11.39 3.91 -10.53
C ASP A 167 -11.68 5.15 -9.66
N PRO A 168 -12.29 6.21 -10.22
CA PRO A 168 -12.61 7.41 -9.43
C PRO A 168 -13.73 7.17 -8.40
N GLY A 169 -14.46 6.06 -8.49
CA GLY A 169 -15.45 5.62 -7.51
C GLY A 169 -14.81 5.21 -6.20
N LEU A 170 -13.61 4.63 -6.26
CA LEU A 170 -12.87 4.17 -5.08
C LEU A 170 -12.62 5.31 -4.08
N ARG A 171 -12.09 6.44 -4.55
CA ARG A 171 -11.81 7.59 -3.68
C ARG A 171 -13.09 8.14 -3.04
N ARG A 172 -14.18 8.22 -3.80
CA ARG A 172 -15.48 8.67 -3.28
C ARG A 172 -16.03 7.74 -2.19
N ALA A 173 -15.94 6.42 -2.38
CA ALA A 173 -16.35 5.42 -1.39
C ALA A 173 -15.56 5.53 -0.08
N VAL A 174 -14.23 5.66 -0.19
CA VAL A 174 -13.33 5.86 0.96
C VAL A 174 -13.67 7.15 1.71
N ASP A 175 -13.81 8.28 1.01
CA ASP A 175 -14.12 9.57 1.64
C ASP A 175 -15.52 9.58 2.28
N ALA A 176 -16.51 8.93 1.67
CA ALA A 176 -17.84 8.78 2.25
C ALA A 176 -17.79 7.98 3.56
N ALA A 177 -17.06 6.88 3.61
CA ALA A 177 -16.91 6.07 4.81
C ALA A 177 -16.19 6.83 5.95
N PHE A 178 -15.18 7.64 5.64
CA PHE A 178 -14.51 8.49 6.65
C PHE A 178 -15.44 9.57 7.22
N ARG A 179 -16.35 10.12 6.41
CA ARG A 179 -17.34 11.11 6.91
C ARG A 179 -18.43 10.49 7.79
N ALA A 180 -18.68 9.18 7.64
CA ALA A 180 -19.70 8.46 8.38
C ALA A 180 -19.17 7.78 9.67
N ARG A 181 -17.85 7.85 9.93
CA ARG A 181 -17.16 7.29 11.10
C ARG A 181 -17.01 8.33 12.22
#